data_ac0792cc66797cd1c42cd6f74bdae04c
#
_entry.id   ac0792cc66797cd1c42cd6f74bdae04c
#
_cell.length_a   1.000
_cell.length_b   1.000
_cell.length_c   1.000
_cell.angle_alpha   90.00
_cell.angle_beta   90.00
_cell.angle_gamma   90.00
#
_symmetry.space_group_name_H-M   'P 1'
#
loop_
_entity.id
_entity.type
_entity.pdbx_description
1 polymer ?
#
loop_
_entity_poly.entity_id
_entity_poly.type
_entity_poly.pdbx_seq_one_letter_code
_entity_poly.pdbx_strand_id
1 'polypeptide(L)'
;MTYTNPVYPHSFPDPFVLEHRGEYWGYCTGLWHDGRAFGVIHSRDLVHWEERPGALEPLPGNHPCYWAPEVAFFADRFHLYYSVGNEERMEIRVAVADHPAGPFVDCGRRLTSEPFAIDAHVFTDDDGSRWLFYATDFLDRSHAGTGTVRDRLLDPFTLEGNPRPVALPRHDWHVYHPNRPEKGGVRWHTVEGPFVLRRKGILYEMFSGGNWQNPTYGVSYARARDLAGSAEWDQAALPILRSGGEVVGPGHNSAVRGPDNRQLYCVYHRWSADLQERVMAIDPLDWAGERMLVLGPTTTPQPGPVVPAVSDLLDAPVLLEPPREIWYDAPSPSFLAEVSARGGAAVALRGAGAELVRITLRSEFQLLRVEVDGLRVSFSHDGAPFWRGRMAAPAAGLALCATKEPAEFSGFSLTLGWEDLFVEEEEDPAGLGWEVLAGTWTVSHGRLRGERGGAIAKGPLLPSYLAVVNARLEEGDGYDLMPAGEQGPRIELARRGTACSLRAVEKIFPLPSSFDPAIDQQFRFRKVEGALEIAWEGLTLGAVEAPPGPTRMGMATPRGAASFEAVRVTAL
;
A
#
# COMPACT_ATOMS: atom_id res chain seq x y z
N MET A 1 0.51 -20.10 1.26
CA MET A 1 -0.05 -19.76 2.59
C MET A 1 -1.45 -19.17 2.41
N THR A 2 -2.36 -19.37 3.38
CA THR A 2 -3.67 -18.69 3.47
C THR A 2 -3.80 -18.05 4.84
N TYR A 3 -4.58 -16.97 4.96
CA TYR A 3 -4.95 -16.37 6.24
C TYR A 3 -6.47 -16.17 6.34
N THR A 4 -6.94 -15.93 7.55
CA THR A 4 -8.34 -15.56 7.82
C THR A 4 -8.33 -14.43 8.84
N ASN A 5 -9.09 -13.37 8.58
CA ASN A 5 -9.24 -12.25 9.51
C ASN A 5 -10.10 -12.63 10.74
N PRO A 6 -9.77 -12.14 11.95
CA PRO A 6 -8.65 -11.24 12.24
C PRO A 6 -7.28 -11.96 12.23
N VAL A 7 -6.23 -11.28 11.75
CA VAL A 7 -4.85 -11.81 11.78
C VAL A 7 -4.21 -11.72 13.16
N TYR A 8 -4.73 -10.82 14.01
CA TYR A 8 -4.40 -10.77 15.44
C TYR A 8 -5.71 -10.69 16.24
N PRO A 9 -6.09 -11.77 16.96
CA PRO A 9 -7.43 -11.93 17.53
C PRO A 9 -7.61 -11.33 18.93
N HIS A 10 -6.59 -10.67 19.47
CA HIS A 10 -6.65 -9.97 20.76
C HIS A 10 -6.84 -8.46 20.56
N SER A 11 -7.13 -7.74 21.63
CA SER A 11 -7.34 -6.28 21.59
C SER A 11 -6.16 -5.56 20.94
N PHE A 12 -6.42 -4.93 19.81
CA PHE A 12 -5.43 -4.18 19.05
C PHE A 12 -6.08 -3.03 18.28
N PRO A 13 -6.63 -2.02 19.00
CA PRO A 13 -7.33 -0.90 18.39
C PRO A 13 -6.37 0.07 17.70
N ASP A 14 -6.87 0.74 16.65
CA ASP A 14 -6.17 1.79 15.90
C ASP A 14 -4.77 1.32 15.43
N PRO A 15 -4.70 0.21 14.66
CA PRO A 15 -3.44 -0.45 14.33
C PRO A 15 -2.62 0.35 13.32
N PHE A 16 -1.39 0.63 13.67
CA PHE A 16 -0.37 1.10 12.75
C PHE A 16 0.69 0.01 12.55
N VAL A 17 1.13 -0.21 11.32
CA VAL A 17 2.20 -1.17 11.01
C VAL A 17 3.32 -0.47 10.26
N LEU A 18 4.52 -0.48 10.87
CA LEU A 18 5.77 -0.08 10.25
C LEU A 18 6.43 -1.29 9.60
N GLU A 19 6.81 -1.19 8.33
CA GLU A 19 7.81 -2.08 7.72
C GLU A 19 9.19 -1.47 7.92
N HIS A 20 10.13 -2.25 8.46
CA HIS A 20 11.51 -1.83 8.63
C HIS A 20 12.45 -3.03 8.48
N ARG A 21 13.36 -2.96 7.51
CA ARG A 21 14.36 -4.01 7.20
C ARG A 21 13.73 -5.37 6.88
N GLY A 22 12.57 -5.38 6.20
CA GLY A 22 11.84 -6.60 5.84
C GLY A 22 11.06 -7.23 6.99
N GLU A 23 10.95 -6.56 8.13
CA GLU A 23 10.14 -6.97 9.28
C GLU A 23 9.01 -5.98 9.54
N TYR A 24 7.95 -6.45 10.18
CA TYR A 24 6.74 -5.67 10.47
C TYR A 24 6.58 -5.46 11.97
N TRP A 25 6.35 -4.21 12.36
CA TRP A 25 6.15 -3.79 13.74
C TRP A 25 4.79 -3.13 13.85
N GLY A 26 3.87 -3.79 14.59
CA GLY A 26 2.51 -3.29 14.82
C GLY A 26 2.43 -2.55 16.15
N TYR A 27 1.67 -1.44 16.18
CA TYR A 27 1.43 -0.63 17.38
C TYR A 27 -0.06 -0.37 17.52
N CYS A 28 -0.57 -0.26 18.77
CA CYS A 28 -1.99 -0.02 19.02
C CYS A 28 -2.24 0.95 20.17
N THR A 29 -3.45 1.51 20.17
CA THR A 29 -3.99 2.37 21.22
C THR A 29 -4.09 1.65 22.57
N GLY A 30 -3.85 2.39 23.64
CA GLY A 30 -4.15 2.00 25.01
C GLY A 30 -2.94 1.54 25.82
N LEU A 31 -3.22 1.07 27.03
CA LEU A 31 -2.22 0.47 27.88
C LEU A 31 -2.09 -1.02 27.54
N TRP A 32 -0.85 -1.48 27.41
CA TRP A 32 -0.52 -2.87 27.19
C TRP A 32 -0.59 -3.67 28.51
N HIS A 33 -0.60 -4.99 28.42
CA HIS A 33 -0.74 -5.87 29.58
C HIS A 33 0.44 -5.79 30.58
N ASP A 34 1.59 -5.23 30.17
CA ASP A 34 2.74 -4.94 31.03
C ASP A 34 2.67 -3.55 31.71
N GLY A 35 1.59 -2.80 31.49
CA GLY A 35 1.36 -1.47 32.05
C GLY A 35 1.97 -0.31 31.26
N ARG A 36 2.74 -0.60 30.19
CA ARG A 36 3.22 0.44 29.27
C ARG A 36 2.13 0.90 28.32
N ALA A 37 2.29 2.09 27.79
CA ALA A 37 1.44 2.59 26.73
C ALA A 37 1.86 2.00 25.38
N PHE A 38 0.85 1.75 24.54
CA PHE A 38 0.96 1.25 23.16
C PHE A 38 1.52 -0.18 23.09
N GLY A 39 0.63 -1.14 22.86
CA GLY A 39 1.01 -2.52 22.60
C GLY A 39 1.90 -2.61 21.36
N VAL A 40 2.88 -3.52 21.39
CA VAL A 40 3.78 -3.79 20.27
C VAL A 40 3.72 -5.25 19.89
N ILE A 41 3.57 -5.52 18.60
CA ILE A 41 3.63 -6.86 18.02
C ILE A 41 4.59 -6.88 16.83
N HIS A 42 5.20 -8.03 16.56
CA HIS A 42 6.19 -8.22 15.50
C HIS A 42 5.77 -9.35 14.57
N SER A 43 6.03 -9.19 13.28
CA SER A 43 5.77 -10.21 12.25
C SER A 43 6.80 -10.15 11.13
N ARG A 44 6.93 -11.25 10.37
CA ARG A 44 7.71 -11.30 9.12
C ARG A 44 6.84 -11.49 7.87
N ASP A 45 5.52 -11.66 8.06
CA ASP A 45 4.61 -12.01 6.96
C ASP A 45 3.24 -11.31 7.01
N LEU A 46 3.02 -10.41 7.98
CA LEU A 46 1.75 -9.71 8.25
C LEU A 46 0.61 -10.61 8.77
N VAL A 47 0.83 -11.90 8.91
CA VAL A 47 -0.19 -12.88 9.31
C VAL A 47 0.09 -13.47 10.69
N HIS A 48 1.35 -13.81 10.96
CA HIS A 48 1.76 -14.38 12.23
C HIS A 48 2.47 -13.32 13.07
N TRP A 49 1.89 -13.04 14.23
CA TRP A 49 2.33 -11.94 15.09
C TRP A 49 2.78 -12.45 16.46
N GLU A 50 3.88 -11.89 16.95
CA GLU A 50 4.43 -12.14 18.27
C GLU A 50 4.40 -10.87 19.11
N GLU A 51 3.94 -10.99 20.35
CA GLU A 51 3.89 -9.85 21.27
C GLU A 51 5.30 -9.43 21.73
N ARG A 52 5.42 -8.12 21.96
CA ARG A 52 6.60 -7.47 22.54
C ARG A 52 6.16 -6.62 23.75
N PRO A 53 7.09 -6.19 24.62
CA PRO A 53 6.78 -5.20 25.65
C PRO A 53 6.19 -3.94 25.03
N GLY A 54 5.30 -3.25 25.77
CA GLY A 54 4.69 -2.00 25.31
C GLY A 54 5.74 -0.92 25.00
N ALA A 55 5.41 -0.01 24.10
CA ALA A 55 6.37 0.91 23.49
C ALA A 55 6.91 2.00 24.43
N LEU A 56 6.05 2.55 25.30
CA LEU A 56 6.32 3.77 26.05
C LEU A 56 5.94 3.64 27.54
N GLU A 57 6.82 4.03 28.45
CA GLU A 57 6.43 4.20 29.85
C GLU A 57 5.38 5.33 29.94
N PRO A 58 4.27 5.13 30.68
CA PRO A 58 3.25 6.17 30.84
C PRO A 58 3.82 7.46 31.41
N LEU A 59 3.34 8.59 30.88
CA LEU A 59 3.79 9.90 31.34
C LEU A 59 3.40 10.15 32.80
N PRO A 60 4.20 10.91 33.55
CA PRO A 60 3.82 11.37 34.89
C PRO A 60 2.54 12.23 34.85
N GLY A 61 1.63 12.00 35.78
CA GLY A 61 0.38 12.73 35.88
C GLY A 61 -0.84 11.89 35.54
N ASN A 62 -2.01 12.55 35.41
CA ASN A 62 -3.26 11.88 35.05
C ASN A 62 -3.52 12.01 33.52
N HIS A 63 -3.06 11.04 32.77
CA HIS A 63 -3.28 10.92 31.34
C HIS A 63 -3.99 9.59 31.05
N PRO A 64 -5.33 9.53 31.12
CA PRO A 64 -6.07 8.29 30.93
C PRO A 64 -6.10 7.82 29.47
N CYS A 65 -5.80 8.71 28.51
CA CYS A 65 -5.88 8.44 27.08
C CYS A 65 -4.49 8.41 26.46
N TYR A 66 -4.15 7.27 25.82
CA TYR A 66 -2.98 7.05 24.98
C TYR A 66 -3.51 6.46 23.66
N TRP A 67 -3.61 7.28 22.58
CA TRP A 67 -4.30 6.89 21.36
C TRP A 67 -3.43 7.00 20.13
N ALA A 68 -3.75 6.15 19.13
CA ALA A 68 -3.27 6.16 17.75
C ALA A 68 -1.77 6.43 17.62
N PRO A 69 -0.92 5.49 18.05
CA PRO A 69 0.53 5.59 17.88
C PRO A 69 0.91 5.32 16.44
N GLU A 70 1.76 6.16 15.86
CA GLU A 70 2.44 5.90 14.59
C GLU A 70 3.94 6.10 14.71
N VAL A 71 4.73 5.26 14.05
CA VAL A 71 6.19 5.30 14.10
C VAL A 71 6.76 5.64 12.73
N ALA A 72 7.57 6.68 12.67
CA ALA A 72 8.36 7.04 11.49
C ALA A 72 9.85 6.82 11.76
N PHE A 73 10.59 6.32 10.77
CA PHE A 73 12.03 6.15 10.84
C PHE A 73 12.74 7.16 9.94
N PHE A 74 13.53 8.03 10.53
CA PHE A 74 14.41 8.97 9.82
C PHE A 74 15.48 9.52 10.77
N ALA A 75 16.56 10.04 10.22
CA ALA A 75 17.75 10.47 10.97
C ALA A 75 18.26 9.34 11.91
N ASP A 76 18.30 8.11 11.41
CA ASP A 76 18.75 6.90 12.12
C ASP A 76 18.04 6.61 13.45
N ARG A 77 16.83 7.13 13.64
CA ARG A 77 16.02 6.91 14.84
C ARG A 77 14.55 6.67 14.52
N PHE A 78 13.88 5.97 15.43
CA PHE A 78 12.43 5.78 15.40
C PHE A 78 11.77 6.89 16.21
N HIS A 79 10.75 7.52 15.60
CA HIS A 79 9.97 8.61 16.18
C HIS A 79 8.52 8.14 16.30
N LEU A 80 8.07 7.93 17.52
CA LEU A 80 6.69 7.57 17.85
C LEU A 80 5.89 8.85 18.05
N TYR A 81 4.97 9.13 17.13
CA TYR A 81 3.98 10.19 17.24
C TYR A 81 2.71 9.60 17.84
N TYR A 82 2.16 10.24 18.87
CA TYR A 82 1.03 9.70 19.61
C TYR A 82 0.17 10.77 20.22
N SER A 83 -1.10 10.44 20.46
CA SER A 83 -2.06 11.31 21.13
C SER A 83 -2.16 10.96 22.61
N VAL A 84 -2.12 11.97 23.47
CA VAL A 84 -2.23 11.80 24.92
C VAL A 84 -3.08 12.91 25.55
N GLY A 85 -3.88 12.56 26.54
CA GLY A 85 -4.75 13.53 27.24
C GLY A 85 -5.91 12.89 27.97
N ASN A 86 -7.12 13.52 27.87
CA ASN A 86 -8.30 13.15 28.65
C ASN A 86 -9.63 13.37 27.89
N GLU A 87 -9.72 13.03 26.64
CA GLU A 87 -10.89 13.21 25.74
C GLU A 87 -11.34 14.66 25.48
N GLU A 88 -11.30 15.55 26.48
CA GLU A 88 -11.61 16.98 26.30
C GLU A 88 -10.43 17.73 25.69
N ARG A 89 -9.23 17.37 26.12
CA ARG A 89 -7.96 17.96 25.68
C ARG A 89 -7.00 16.86 25.34
N MET A 90 -6.70 16.76 24.09
CA MET A 90 -5.73 15.82 23.55
C MET A 90 -4.60 16.59 22.87
N GLU A 91 -3.38 16.13 23.07
CA GLU A 91 -2.21 16.69 22.41
C GLU A 91 -1.41 15.61 21.70
N ILE A 92 -0.78 15.97 20.60
CA ILE A 92 0.18 15.10 19.92
C ILE A 92 1.57 15.35 20.50
N ARG A 93 2.26 14.25 20.84
CA ARG A 93 3.62 14.24 21.36
C ARG A 93 4.51 13.35 20.51
N VAL A 94 5.82 13.44 20.74
CA VAL A 94 6.83 12.64 20.08
C VAL A 94 7.72 11.97 21.10
N ALA A 95 7.94 10.67 20.94
CA ALA A 95 8.93 9.90 21.67
C ALA A 95 9.94 9.28 20.69
N VAL A 96 11.16 9.00 21.15
CA VAL A 96 12.23 8.47 20.30
C VAL A 96 12.82 7.18 20.86
N ALA A 97 13.25 6.30 19.94
CA ALA A 97 13.97 5.06 20.28
C ALA A 97 15.03 4.73 19.22
N ASP A 98 15.96 3.85 19.58
CA ASP A 98 16.96 3.30 18.67
C ASP A 98 16.52 1.95 18.06
N HIS A 99 15.39 1.39 18.55
CA HIS A 99 14.83 0.13 18.08
C HIS A 99 13.30 0.28 17.87
N PRO A 100 12.70 -0.34 16.84
CA PRO A 100 11.25 -0.21 16.59
C PRO A 100 10.37 -0.72 17.73
N ALA A 101 10.80 -1.75 18.48
CA ALA A 101 10.07 -2.19 19.67
C ALA A 101 10.17 -1.21 20.87
N GLY A 102 10.96 -0.15 20.75
CA GLY A 102 11.26 0.74 21.87
C GLY A 102 12.37 0.18 22.80
N PRO A 103 12.44 0.56 24.09
CA PRO A 103 11.53 1.53 24.73
C PRO A 103 11.67 2.95 24.13
N PHE A 104 10.56 3.57 23.84
CA PHE A 104 10.54 4.96 23.43
C PHE A 104 10.62 5.89 24.64
N VAL A 105 11.28 7.03 24.45
CA VAL A 105 11.42 8.07 25.46
C VAL A 105 10.74 9.34 24.97
N ASP A 106 9.74 9.81 25.71
CA ASP A 106 9.01 11.05 25.39
C ASP A 106 9.95 12.27 25.42
N CYS A 107 9.82 13.14 24.42
CA CYS A 107 10.66 14.33 24.26
C CYS A 107 10.23 15.52 25.14
N GLY A 108 9.21 15.35 25.98
CA GLY A 108 8.80 16.32 26.98
C GLY A 108 8.04 17.52 26.45
N ARG A 109 7.61 17.51 25.18
CA ARG A 109 6.91 18.65 24.58
C ARG A 109 5.73 18.25 23.71
N ARG A 110 4.73 19.10 23.69
CA ARG A 110 3.59 19.06 22.79
C ARG A 110 4.01 19.52 21.39
N LEU A 111 3.51 18.83 20.36
CA LEU A 111 3.83 19.15 18.95
C LEU A 111 2.82 20.14 18.35
N THR A 112 1.54 19.99 18.64
CA THR A 112 0.42 20.78 18.08
C THR A 112 -0.06 21.87 19.03
N SER A 113 -0.68 22.93 18.50
CA SER A 113 -1.19 24.07 19.29
C SER A 113 -2.68 23.95 19.64
N GLU A 114 -3.43 23.16 18.90
CA GLU A 114 -4.87 23.00 19.01
C GLU A 114 -5.27 22.38 20.35
N PRO A 115 -6.38 22.81 20.97
CA PRO A 115 -6.86 22.24 22.24
C PRO A 115 -7.14 20.74 22.18
N PHE A 116 -7.51 20.25 20.98
CA PHE A 116 -7.76 18.86 20.67
C PHE A 116 -7.04 18.51 19.37
N ALA A 117 -6.06 17.62 19.45
CA ALA A 117 -5.33 17.10 18.30
C ALA A 117 -5.01 15.62 18.54
N ILE A 118 -5.36 14.77 17.56
CA ILE A 118 -5.20 13.31 17.64
C ILE A 118 -4.71 12.73 16.30
N ASP A 119 -4.30 11.47 16.30
CA ASP A 119 -4.09 10.63 15.12
C ASP A 119 -3.02 11.19 14.18
N ALA A 120 -1.81 11.32 14.67
CA ALA A 120 -0.69 11.85 13.93
C ALA A 120 -0.16 10.85 12.89
N HIS A 121 -0.09 11.25 11.62
CA HIS A 121 0.53 10.51 10.52
C HIS A 121 1.65 11.34 9.87
N VAL A 122 2.85 10.77 9.75
CA VAL A 122 3.98 11.41 9.07
C VAL A 122 4.09 10.91 7.63
N PHE A 123 3.90 11.81 6.69
CA PHE A 123 4.12 11.56 5.27
C PHE A 123 5.41 12.23 4.79
N THR A 124 6.28 11.48 4.10
CA THR A 124 7.45 12.02 3.40
C THR A 124 7.15 12.09 1.91
N ASP A 125 7.26 13.29 1.32
CA ASP A 125 7.04 13.51 -0.10
C ASP A 125 8.27 13.13 -0.94
N ASP A 126 8.11 13.01 -2.26
CA ASP A 126 9.16 12.64 -3.23
C ASP A 126 10.34 13.62 -3.23
N ASP A 127 10.14 14.87 -2.82
CA ASP A 127 11.19 15.88 -2.65
C ASP A 127 11.93 15.79 -1.29
N GLY A 128 11.55 14.83 -0.44
CA GLY A 128 12.09 14.63 0.91
C GLY A 128 11.48 15.54 1.97
N SER A 129 10.56 16.45 1.61
CA SER A 129 9.80 17.23 2.60
C SER A 129 8.86 16.34 3.40
N ARG A 130 8.70 16.66 4.71
CA ARG A 130 7.82 15.90 5.61
C ARG A 130 6.64 16.74 6.03
N TRP A 131 5.52 16.05 6.19
CA TRP A 131 4.25 16.63 6.58
C TRP A 131 3.62 15.78 7.67
N LEU A 132 3.07 16.45 8.68
CA LEU A 132 2.24 15.82 9.70
C LEU A 132 0.78 16.00 9.30
N PHE A 133 0.07 14.90 9.16
CA PHE A 133 -1.38 14.87 9.07
C PHE A 133 -1.94 14.50 10.45
N TYR A 134 -3.01 15.13 10.87
CA TYR A 134 -3.65 14.85 12.17
C TYR A 134 -5.09 15.32 12.17
N ALA A 135 -5.87 14.87 13.14
CA ALA A 135 -7.25 15.26 13.29
C ALA A 135 -7.43 16.31 14.40
N THR A 136 -8.31 17.29 14.15
CA THR A 136 -8.64 18.37 15.10
C THR A 136 -10.10 18.79 14.96
N ASP A 137 -10.62 19.57 15.94
CA ASP A 137 -12.01 19.99 15.97
C ASP A 137 -12.30 21.20 15.08
N PHE A 138 -13.39 21.14 14.31
CA PHE A 138 -13.97 22.20 13.51
C PHE A 138 -15.37 22.53 14.02
N LEU A 139 -15.53 23.66 14.73
CA LEU A 139 -16.76 24.03 15.42
C LEU A 139 -17.63 25.02 14.63
N ASP A 140 -17.04 25.74 13.69
CA ASP A 140 -17.66 26.82 12.90
C ASP A 140 -18.19 26.35 11.53
N ARG A 141 -18.30 25.03 11.33
CA ARG A 141 -18.77 24.42 10.08
C ARG A 141 -20.19 23.91 10.19
N SER A 142 -20.88 23.77 9.05
CA SER A 142 -22.23 23.22 8.98
C SER A 142 -22.32 21.78 9.55
N HIS A 143 -21.23 21.03 9.42
CA HIS A 143 -21.07 19.72 10.05
C HIS A 143 -19.97 19.86 11.11
N ALA A 144 -20.37 20.36 12.29
CA ALA A 144 -19.43 20.47 13.40
C ALA A 144 -18.88 19.11 13.79
N GLY A 145 -17.56 19.04 14.03
CA GLY A 145 -16.92 17.77 14.35
C GLY A 145 -15.41 17.76 14.18
N THR A 146 -14.83 16.59 14.22
CA THR A 146 -13.40 16.36 13.96
C THR A 146 -13.17 16.24 12.47
N GLY A 147 -12.11 16.85 11.96
CA GLY A 147 -11.64 16.75 10.59
C GLY A 147 -10.13 16.69 10.53
N THR A 148 -9.55 16.32 9.39
CA THR A 148 -8.11 16.21 9.23
C THR A 148 -7.49 17.47 8.68
N VAL A 149 -6.25 17.72 9.11
CA VAL A 149 -5.38 18.80 8.65
C VAL A 149 -4.00 18.28 8.33
N ARG A 150 -3.23 19.05 7.55
CA ARG A 150 -1.80 18.83 7.33
C ARG A 150 -1.01 20.07 7.70
N ASP A 151 0.15 19.88 8.30
CA ASP A 151 1.12 20.93 8.57
C ASP A 151 2.54 20.44 8.20
N ARG A 152 3.39 21.33 7.76
CA ARG A 152 4.75 20.96 7.38
C ARG A 152 5.57 20.61 8.62
N LEU A 153 6.21 19.44 8.61
CA LEU A 153 7.12 18.99 9.66
C LEU A 153 8.54 19.44 9.31
N LEU A 154 9.02 20.49 9.97
CA LEU A 154 10.33 21.11 9.70
C LEU A 154 11.49 20.26 10.22
N ASP A 155 11.30 19.63 11.35
CA ASP A 155 12.15 18.62 11.97
C ASP A 155 11.26 17.65 12.76
N PRO A 156 11.77 16.54 13.34
CA PRO A 156 10.94 15.56 14.04
C PRO A 156 10.07 16.13 15.15
N PHE A 157 10.34 17.34 15.62
CA PHE A 157 9.77 17.93 16.82
C PHE A 157 9.12 19.30 16.61
N THR A 158 9.08 19.78 15.35
CA THR A 158 8.66 21.16 15.04
C THR A 158 7.79 21.22 13.80
N LEU A 159 6.58 21.74 13.95
CA LEU A 159 5.68 22.06 12.85
C LEU A 159 5.93 23.52 12.37
N GLU A 160 5.58 23.80 11.12
CA GLU A 160 5.56 25.17 10.59
C GLU A 160 4.53 26.04 11.30
N GLY A 161 3.45 25.43 11.85
CA GLY A 161 2.39 26.12 12.56
C GLY A 161 1.33 26.75 11.64
N ASN A 162 1.14 26.15 10.46
CA ASN A 162 0.17 26.59 9.46
C ASN A 162 -0.72 25.41 9.00
N PRO A 163 -1.52 24.83 9.90
CA PRO A 163 -2.35 23.68 9.57
C PRO A 163 -3.40 24.03 8.51
N ARG A 164 -3.51 23.18 7.50
CA ARG A 164 -4.45 23.33 6.38
C ARG A 164 -5.42 22.14 6.35
N PRO A 165 -6.73 22.39 6.21
CA PRO A 165 -7.71 21.31 6.09
C PRO A 165 -7.43 20.36 4.93
N VAL A 166 -7.71 19.07 5.15
CA VAL A 166 -7.61 18.01 4.15
C VAL A 166 -8.97 17.37 3.93
N ALA A 167 -9.47 16.59 4.88
CA ALA A 167 -10.80 16.00 4.83
C ALA A 167 -11.66 16.51 5.99
N LEU A 168 -12.83 17.04 5.66
CA LEU A 168 -13.78 17.56 6.63
C LEU A 168 -15.09 16.77 6.60
N PRO A 169 -15.85 16.73 7.69
CA PRO A 169 -17.17 16.10 7.71
C PRO A 169 -18.11 16.73 6.69
N ARG A 170 -18.71 15.89 5.80
CA ARG A 170 -19.61 16.33 4.74
C ARG A 170 -20.82 15.43 4.54
N HIS A 171 -20.75 14.19 5.02
CA HIS A 171 -21.74 13.17 4.74
C HIS A 171 -22.43 12.69 6.02
N ASP A 172 -23.66 12.21 5.90
CA ASP A 172 -24.42 11.70 7.04
C ASP A 172 -23.77 10.48 7.70
N TRP A 173 -23.01 9.69 6.98
CA TRP A 173 -22.28 8.57 7.57
C TRP A 173 -21.11 8.99 8.46
N HIS A 174 -20.67 10.26 8.39
CA HIS A 174 -19.67 10.83 9.33
C HIS A 174 -20.24 11.14 10.71
N VAL A 175 -21.55 10.98 10.94
CA VAL A 175 -22.14 11.28 12.25
C VAL A 175 -21.57 10.34 13.31
N TYR A 176 -20.86 10.92 14.28
CA TYR A 176 -20.36 10.24 15.45
C TYR A 176 -21.45 10.12 16.54
N HIS A 177 -22.10 11.25 16.85
CA HIS A 177 -23.15 11.29 17.85
C HIS A 177 -24.21 12.36 17.49
N PRO A 178 -25.50 12.01 17.45
CA PRO A 178 -26.54 12.94 17.01
C PRO A 178 -26.76 14.11 17.98
N ASN A 179 -26.35 13.97 19.24
CA ASN A 179 -26.47 15.00 20.28
C ASN A 179 -25.37 14.78 21.34
N ARG A 180 -24.13 15.20 21.04
CA ARG A 180 -22.95 14.92 21.88
C ARG A 180 -22.91 15.81 23.13
N PRO A 181 -23.17 15.29 24.34
CA PRO A 181 -23.27 16.11 25.57
C PRO A 181 -21.98 16.86 25.90
N GLU A 182 -20.81 16.21 25.75
CA GLU A 182 -19.47 16.75 26.01
C GLU A 182 -19.10 17.93 25.12
N LYS A 183 -19.81 18.10 23.99
CA LYS A 183 -19.64 19.18 23.02
C LYS A 183 -20.87 20.11 22.97
N GLY A 184 -21.58 20.26 24.10
CA GLY A 184 -22.73 21.16 24.20
C GLY A 184 -24.00 20.71 23.50
N GLY A 185 -24.16 19.40 23.24
CA GLY A 185 -25.36 18.82 22.64
C GLY A 185 -25.46 19.01 21.13
N VAL A 186 -24.38 19.33 20.44
CA VAL A 186 -24.39 19.44 18.97
C VAL A 186 -24.36 18.06 18.29
N ARG A 187 -24.91 18.00 17.07
CA ARG A 187 -24.73 16.85 16.19
C ARG A 187 -23.28 16.82 15.77
N TRP A 188 -22.53 15.85 16.31
CA TRP A 188 -21.10 15.73 16.13
C TRP A 188 -20.76 14.75 15.02
N HIS A 189 -19.81 15.14 14.18
CA HIS A 189 -19.30 14.31 13.10
C HIS A 189 -17.83 13.98 13.35
N THR A 190 -17.35 12.88 12.80
CA THR A 190 -15.94 12.48 12.88
C THR A 190 -15.40 12.11 11.51
N VAL A 191 -14.26 12.70 11.20
CA VAL A 191 -13.30 12.32 10.16
C VAL A 191 -11.94 12.35 10.85
N GLU A 192 -11.27 11.20 10.98
CA GLU A 192 -10.09 10.98 11.80
C GLU A 192 -9.17 9.90 11.20
N GLY A 193 -8.04 9.58 11.86
CA GLY A 193 -7.12 8.53 11.46
C GLY A 193 -6.54 8.72 10.05
N PRO A 194 -5.91 9.88 9.74
CA PRO A 194 -5.36 10.12 8.41
C PRO A 194 -4.19 9.18 8.12
N PHE A 195 -4.15 8.60 6.93
CA PHE A 195 -2.99 7.85 6.41
C PHE A 195 -2.79 8.17 4.93
N VAL A 196 -1.60 8.64 4.55
CA VAL A 196 -1.35 9.20 3.21
C VAL A 196 -0.51 8.27 2.36
N LEU A 197 -0.95 8.08 1.13
CA LEU A 197 -0.25 7.35 0.08
C LEU A 197 -0.11 8.22 -1.17
N ARG A 198 0.95 7.97 -1.96
CA ARG A 198 1.10 8.56 -3.30
C ARG A 198 1.04 7.47 -4.35
N ARG A 199 0.25 7.69 -5.41
CA ARG A 199 0.22 6.83 -6.60
C ARG A 199 0.07 7.67 -7.85
N LYS A 200 0.96 7.49 -8.83
CA LYS A 200 0.96 8.21 -10.13
C LYS A 200 0.80 9.73 -9.97
N GLY A 201 1.53 10.30 -9.02
CA GLY A 201 1.50 11.75 -8.73
C GLY A 201 0.24 12.26 -8.01
N ILE A 202 -0.69 11.38 -7.65
CA ILE A 202 -1.86 11.71 -6.84
C ILE A 202 -1.61 11.29 -5.40
N LEU A 203 -1.90 12.19 -4.48
CA LEU A 203 -1.93 11.96 -3.05
C LEU A 203 -3.31 11.45 -2.66
N TYR A 204 -3.35 10.44 -1.82
CA TYR A 204 -4.56 9.87 -1.23
C TYR A 204 -4.41 9.88 0.27
N GLU A 205 -5.24 10.63 0.97
CA GLU A 205 -5.41 10.51 2.41
C GLU A 205 -6.56 9.55 2.68
N MET A 206 -6.28 8.40 3.23
CA MET A 206 -7.29 7.54 3.83
C MET A 206 -7.69 8.13 5.17
N PHE A 207 -8.97 8.07 5.50
CA PHE A 207 -9.50 8.54 6.77
C PHE A 207 -10.66 7.65 7.23
N SER A 208 -10.93 7.66 8.52
CA SER A 208 -12.09 6.98 9.10
C SER A 208 -13.17 7.99 9.47
N GLY A 209 -14.42 7.59 9.33
CA GLY A 209 -15.58 8.43 9.68
C GLY A 209 -16.68 7.64 10.35
N GLY A 210 -17.60 8.36 11.02
CA GLY A 210 -18.68 7.76 11.78
C GLY A 210 -18.31 7.50 13.25
N ASN A 211 -18.93 6.51 13.87
CA ASN A 211 -18.70 6.19 15.28
C ASN A 211 -18.05 4.81 15.41
N TRP A 212 -16.81 4.78 15.90
CA TRP A 212 -16.03 3.56 16.08
C TRP A 212 -16.70 2.49 16.97
N GLN A 213 -17.67 2.90 17.82
CA GLN A 213 -18.40 2.01 18.73
C GLN A 213 -19.54 1.23 18.06
N ASN A 214 -19.84 1.49 16.78
CA ASN A 214 -21.00 0.92 16.12
C ASN A 214 -20.78 0.70 14.60
N PRO A 215 -21.74 0.09 13.88
CA PRO A 215 -21.60 -0.24 12.47
C PRO A 215 -21.46 0.95 11.52
N THR A 216 -21.57 2.20 11.95
CA THR A 216 -21.42 3.37 11.08
C THR A 216 -19.97 3.72 10.77
N TYR A 217 -19.02 3.19 11.54
CA TYR A 217 -17.60 3.42 11.30
C TYR A 217 -17.14 2.76 10.00
N GLY A 218 -16.31 3.49 9.26
CA GLY A 218 -15.78 3.01 7.99
C GLY A 218 -14.63 3.89 7.49
N VAL A 219 -13.90 3.39 6.49
CA VAL A 219 -12.78 4.07 5.85
C VAL A 219 -13.19 4.64 4.50
N SER A 220 -12.79 5.87 4.21
CA SER A 220 -12.87 6.51 2.91
C SER A 220 -11.53 7.19 2.57
N TYR A 221 -11.51 8.01 1.53
CA TYR A 221 -10.30 8.76 1.18
C TYR A 221 -10.62 10.15 0.61
N ALA A 222 -9.64 11.05 0.72
CA ALA A 222 -9.57 12.30 -0.01
C ALA A 222 -8.33 12.30 -0.90
N ARG A 223 -8.34 13.04 -2.02
CA ARG A 223 -7.22 13.08 -2.96
C ARG A 223 -6.86 14.49 -3.40
N ALA A 224 -5.57 14.69 -3.71
CA ALA A 224 -5.02 15.92 -4.27
C ALA A 224 -3.79 15.61 -5.12
N ARG A 225 -3.27 16.63 -5.81
CA ARG A 225 -2.04 16.50 -6.62
C ARG A 225 -0.83 17.19 -5.98
N ASP A 226 -1.05 18.04 -5.00
CA ASP A 226 0.03 18.74 -4.30
C ASP A 226 -0.31 18.97 -2.81
N LEU A 227 0.74 19.14 -2.01
CA LEU A 227 0.65 19.42 -0.58
C LEU A 227 0.61 20.92 -0.27
N ALA A 228 1.01 21.78 -1.20
CA ALA A 228 1.14 23.22 -0.97
C ALA A 228 -0.17 23.97 -1.12
N GLY A 229 -1.14 23.43 -1.86
CA GLY A 229 -2.45 24.03 -2.07
C GLY A 229 -3.19 24.34 -0.77
N SER A 230 -4.02 25.38 -0.77
CA SER A 230 -4.85 25.76 0.39
C SER A 230 -6.23 25.10 0.38
N ALA A 231 -6.64 24.52 -0.74
CA ALA A 231 -7.94 23.88 -0.86
C ALA A 231 -8.03 22.57 -0.09
N GLU A 232 -9.22 22.26 0.42
CA GLU A 232 -9.58 20.92 0.89
C GLU A 232 -9.47 19.91 -0.27
N TRP A 233 -9.13 18.67 0.07
CA TRP A 233 -8.97 17.63 -0.94
C TRP A 233 -10.31 17.09 -1.44
N ASP A 234 -10.33 16.53 -2.64
CA ASP A 234 -11.51 15.89 -3.24
C ASP A 234 -11.84 14.59 -2.51
N GLN A 235 -12.94 14.60 -1.74
CA GLN A 235 -13.35 13.45 -0.91
C GLN A 235 -14.26 12.50 -1.68
N ALA A 236 -13.98 11.20 -1.58
CA ALA A 236 -14.92 10.17 -2.00
C ALA A 236 -16.18 10.20 -1.11
N ALA A 237 -17.36 10.15 -1.74
CA ALA A 237 -18.65 10.31 -1.03
C ALA A 237 -19.02 9.09 -0.17
N LEU A 238 -18.53 7.91 -0.53
CA LEU A 238 -18.87 6.64 0.13
C LEU A 238 -17.62 5.98 0.71
N PRO A 239 -17.76 5.25 1.82
CA PRO A 239 -16.65 4.48 2.38
C PRO A 239 -16.25 3.34 1.43
N ILE A 240 -14.94 3.11 1.35
CA ILE A 240 -14.31 2.00 0.61
C ILE A 240 -14.14 0.74 1.48
N LEU A 241 -14.25 0.90 2.79
CA LEU A 241 -14.28 -0.19 3.77
C LEU A 241 -15.35 0.13 4.81
N ARG A 242 -16.30 -0.75 5.04
CA ARG A 242 -17.45 -0.54 5.93
C ARG A 242 -17.95 -1.85 6.52
N SER A 243 -18.79 -1.75 7.53
CA SER A 243 -19.50 -2.90 8.10
C SER A 243 -20.27 -3.68 7.02
N GLY A 244 -20.19 -4.98 7.10
CA GLY A 244 -20.90 -5.90 6.19
C GLY A 244 -20.71 -7.35 6.61
N GLY A 245 -21.74 -8.18 6.39
CA GLY A 245 -21.73 -9.57 6.87
C GLY A 245 -21.56 -9.61 8.40
N GLU A 246 -20.52 -10.31 8.85
CA GLU A 246 -20.16 -10.45 10.26
C GLU A 246 -19.18 -9.37 10.77
N VAL A 247 -18.74 -8.46 9.89
CA VAL A 247 -17.77 -7.41 10.27
C VAL A 247 -18.49 -6.15 10.72
N VAL A 248 -18.15 -5.66 11.90
CA VAL A 248 -18.71 -4.46 12.50
C VAL A 248 -17.61 -3.42 12.74
N GLY A 249 -17.86 -2.17 12.34
CA GLY A 249 -17.05 -1.00 12.62
C GLY A 249 -15.58 -1.11 12.16
N PRO A 250 -15.29 -1.55 10.91
CA PRO A 250 -13.93 -1.56 10.43
C PRO A 250 -13.44 -0.12 10.21
N GLY A 251 -12.26 0.20 10.72
CA GLY A 251 -11.71 1.54 10.56
C GLY A 251 -10.38 1.76 11.23
N HIS A 252 -9.98 3.04 11.31
CA HIS A 252 -8.72 3.54 11.80
C HIS A 252 -7.55 2.74 11.21
N ASN A 253 -7.34 2.92 9.92
CA ASN A 253 -6.41 2.11 9.16
C ASN A 253 -5.03 2.74 9.00
N SER A 254 -4.04 1.88 8.87
CA SER A 254 -2.77 2.17 8.20
C SER A 254 -2.66 1.35 6.90
N ALA A 255 -1.63 1.60 6.11
CA ALA A 255 -1.33 0.78 4.94
C ALA A 255 0.16 0.42 4.89
N VAL A 256 0.46 -0.82 4.53
CA VAL A 256 1.82 -1.34 4.46
C VAL A 256 2.00 -2.23 3.24
N ARG A 257 3.22 -2.27 2.66
CA ARG A 257 3.53 -3.27 1.63
C ARG A 257 3.69 -4.64 2.24
N GLY A 258 3.19 -5.66 1.53
CA GLY A 258 3.45 -7.05 1.87
C GLY A 258 4.91 -7.46 1.61
N PRO A 259 5.31 -8.68 2.00
CA PRO A 259 6.68 -9.17 1.86
C PRO A 259 7.22 -9.14 0.42
N ASP A 260 6.35 -9.17 -0.58
CA ASP A 260 6.69 -9.02 -2.00
C ASP A 260 7.09 -7.58 -2.39
N ASN A 261 6.98 -6.62 -1.48
CA ASN A 261 7.22 -5.19 -1.66
C ASN A 261 6.40 -4.55 -2.82
N ARG A 262 5.33 -5.23 -3.27
CA ARG A 262 4.43 -4.77 -4.35
C ARG A 262 3.01 -4.56 -3.86
N GLN A 263 2.36 -5.60 -3.31
CA GLN A 263 0.99 -5.52 -2.86
C GLN A 263 0.88 -4.71 -1.57
N LEU A 264 0.08 -3.66 -1.59
CA LEU A 264 -0.32 -2.94 -0.37
C LEU A 264 -1.44 -3.69 0.36
N TYR A 265 -1.41 -3.62 1.68
CA TYR A 265 -2.46 -4.10 2.57
C TYR A 265 -2.98 -2.92 3.39
N CYS A 266 -4.30 -2.78 3.46
CA CYS A 266 -4.98 -1.99 4.47
C CYS A 266 -4.97 -2.79 5.77
N VAL A 267 -4.36 -2.25 6.81
CA VAL A 267 -4.37 -2.79 8.17
C VAL A 267 -5.38 -1.96 8.96
N TYR A 268 -6.36 -2.58 9.58
CA TYR A 268 -7.45 -1.86 10.24
C TYR A 268 -7.96 -2.64 11.46
N HIS A 269 -8.60 -1.95 12.39
CA HIS A 269 -9.34 -2.66 13.41
C HIS A 269 -10.77 -2.95 12.97
N ARG A 270 -11.36 -3.98 13.58
CA ARG A 270 -12.80 -4.26 13.56
C ARG A 270 -13.21 -4.82 14.92
N TRP A 271 -14.49 -4.80 15.23
CA TRP A 271 -14.97 -5.48 16.42
C TRP A 271 -14.80 -7.00 16.31
N SER A 272 -14.45 -7.64 17.45
CA SER A 272 -14.48 -9.09 17.61
C SER A 272 -15.90 -9.62 17.44
N ALA A 273 -16.05 -10.93 17.21
CA ALA A 273 -17.37 -11.54 16.99
C ALA A 273 -18.35 -11.35 18.17
N ASP A 274 -17.84 -11.26 19.39
CA ASP A 274 -18.61 -10.98 20.60
C ASP A 274 -18.75 -9.48 20.93
N LEU A 275 -18.20 -8.61 20.08
CA LEU A 275 -18.24 -7.15 20.25
C LEU A 275 -17.59 -6.63 21.55
N GLN A 276 -16.60 -7.33 22.09
CA GLN A 276 -15.93 -6.93 23.32
C GLN A 276 -14.62 -6.17 23.05
N GLU A 277 -13.93 -6.51 21.98
CA GLU A 277 -12.61 -5.99 21.66
C GLU A 277 -12.52 -5.52 20.22
N ARG A 278 -11.63 -4.57 19.94
CA ARG A 278 -11.23 -4.23 18.57
C ARG A 278 -10.00 -5.04 18.22
N VAL A 279 -10.10 -5.85 17.20
CA VAL A 279 -9.08 -6.81 16.74
C VAL A 279 -8.52 -6.40 15.40
N MET A 280 -7.27 -6.76 15.09
CA MET A 280 -6.60 -6.34 13.86
C MET A 280 -6.90 -7.28 12.70
N ALA A 281 -7.22 -6.68 11.56
CA ALA A 281 -7.46 -7.35 10.28
C ALA A 281 -6.62 -6.70 9.16
N ILE A 282 -6.38 -7.47 8.10
CA ILE A 282 -5.72 -6.99 6.88
C ILE A 282 -6.53 -7.40 5.65
N ASP A 283 -6.60 -6.51 4.65
CA ASP A 283 -7.10 -6.86 3.33
C ASP A 283 -6.28 -6.12 2.25
N PRO A 284 -6.14 -6.67 1.03
CA PRO A 284 -5.39 -6.01 -0.02
C PRO A 284 -5.97 -4.63 -0.35
N LEU A 285 -5.09 -3.65 -0.46
CA LEU A 285 -5.37 -2.28 -0.90
C LEU A 285 -4.85 -2.11 -2.32
N ASP A 286 -5.68 -1.60 -3.21
CA ASP A 286 -5.32 -1.43 -4.62
C ASP A 286 -6.14 -0.31 -5.28
N TRP A 287 -6.07 -0.16 -6.59
CA TRP A 287 -6.78 0.84 -7.36
C TRP A 287 -7.45 0.27 -8.60
N ALA A 288 -8.53 0.90 -9.03
CA ALA A 288 -9.08 0.81 -10.37
C ALA A 288 -9.08 2.23 -10.98
N GLY A 289 -8.09 2.52 -11.82
CA GLY A 289 -7.80 3.90 -12.24
C GLY A 289 -7.36 4.77 -11.06
N GLU A 290 -8.07 5.88 -10.85
CA GLU A 290 -7.85 6.76 -9.68
C GLU A 290 -8.73 6.38 -8.47
N ARG A 291 -9.58 5.37 -8.59
CA ARG A 291 -10.45 4.90 -7.51
C ARG A 291 -9.72 3.90 -6.62
N MET A 292 -9.51 4.26 -5.35
CA MET A 292 -8.92 3.39 -4.35
C MET A 292 -9.90 2.29 -3.93
N LEU A 293 -9.40 1.08 -3.68
CA LEU A 293 -10.15 -0.11 -3.31
C LEU A 293 -9.51 -0.81 -2.12
N VAL A 294 -10.28 -1.11 -1.09
CA VAL A 294 -9.93 -2.14 -0.12
C VAL A 294 -10.70 -3.40 -0.50
N LEU A 295 -10.00 -4.52 -0.77
CA LEU A 295 -10.61 -5.76 -1.24
C LEU A 295 -11.15 -6.59 -0.06
N GLY A 296 -11.91 -5.92 0.82
CA GLY A 296 -12.47 -6.41 2.07
C GLY A 296 -13.75 -5.65 2.46
N PRO A 297 -14.23 -5.83 3.71
CA PRO A 297 -13.63 -6.65 4.77
C PRO A 297 -13.89 -8.15 4.55
N THR A 298 -12.87 -8.98 4.79
CA THR A 298 -12.98 -10.44 4.60
C THR A 298 -13.10 -11.21 5.92
N THR A 299 -13.86 -12.33 5.88
CA THR A 299 -14.02 -13.27 7.01
C THR A 299 -13.74 -14.72 6.61
N THR A 300 -13.53 -14.96 5.33
CA THR A 300 -13.22 -16.28 4.77
C THR A 300 -11.72 -16.42 4.50
N PRO A 301 -11.17 -17.63 4.37
CA PRO A 301 -9.77 -17.84 4.01
C PRO A 301 -9.39 -17.09 2.73
N GLN A 302 -8.33 -16.30 2.82
CA GLN A 302 -7.75 -15.52 1.73
C GLN A 302 -6.36 -16.05 1.37
N PRO A 303 -5.91 -15.91 0.11
CA PRO A 303 -4.50 -16.09 -0.22
C PRO A 303 -3.63 -15.17 0.65
N GLY A 304 -2.60 -15.73 1.28
CA GLY A 304 -1.65 -14.95 2.08
C GLY A 304 -0.81 -14.00 1.24
N PRO A 305 -0.12 -13.04 1.89
CA PRO A 305 0.83 -12.19 1.23
C PRO A 305 1.85 -13.02 0.43
N VAL A 306 2.20 -12.52 -0.75
CA VAL A 306 3.19 -13.19 -1.61
C VAL A 306 4.56 -13.11 -0.94
N VAL A 307 5.24 -14.25 -0.88
CA VAL A 307 6.59 -14.34 -0.30
C VAL A 307 7.60 -14.05 -1.41
N PRO A 308 8.65 -13.25 -1.17
CA PRO A 308 9.71 -13.03 -2.15
C PRO A 308 10.44 -14.33 -2.50
N ALA A 309 10.99 -14.42 -3.71
CA ALA A 309 11.78 -15.56 -4.15
C ALA A 309 13.07 -15.71 -3.34
N VAL A 310 13.62 -14.60 -2.85
CA VAL A 310 14.74 -14.56 -1.90
C VAL A 310 14.39 -13.59 -0.79
N SER A 311 14.63 -14.02 0.45
CA SER A 311 14.57 -13.20 1.65
C SER A 311 15.77 -13.56 2.52
N ASP A 312 16.64 -12.59 2.79
CA ASP A 312 17.91 -12.79 3.50
C ASP A 312 18.26 -11.56 4.35
N LEU A 313 19.23 -11.71 5.26
CA LEU A 313 19.70 -10.62 6.13
C LEU A 313 18.61 -10.07 7.08
N LEU A 314 17.59 -10.87 7.39
CA LEU A 314 16.49 -10.45 8.27
C LEU A 314 16.84 -10.55 9.76
N ASP A 315 17.70 -11.51 10.15
CA ASP A 315 18.01 -11.77 11.57
C ASP A 315 19.02 -10.79 12.15
N ALA A 316 19.97 -10.31 11.34
CA ALA A 316 20.95 -9.30 11.76
C ALA A 316 21.57 -8.59 10.54
N PRO A 317 21.97 -7.31 10.69
CA PRO A 317 22.74 -6.63 9.66
C PRO A 317 24.06 -7.33 9.38
N VAL A 318 24.45 -7.38 8.10
CA VAL A 318 25.72 -7.95 7.66
C VAL A 318 26.68 -6.81 7.30
N LEU A 319 27.85 -6.79 7.95
CA LEU A 319 28.93 -5.87 7.64
C LEU A 319 29.87 -6.51 6.61
N LEU A 320 29.99 -5.88 5.45
CA LEU A 320 30.95 -6.26 4.40
C LEU A 320 32.17 -5.35 4.45
N GLU A 321 33.36 -5.95 4.49
CA GLU A 321 34.63 -5.26 4.31
C GLU A 321 35.00 -5.19 2.81
N PRO A 322 35.55 -4.09 2.31
CA PRO A 322 36.01 -4.00 0.93
C PRO A 322 37.12 -5.02 0.60
N PRO A 323 37.16 -5.61 -0.56
CA PRO A 323 36.25 -5.49 -1.71
C PRO A 323 35.18 -6.58 -1.76
N ARG A 324 34.62 -7.01 -0.63
CA ARG A 324 33.66 -8.12 -0.57
C ARG A 324 32.32 -7.75 -1.18
N GLU A 325 31.62 -8.79 -1.69
CA GLU A 325 30.27 -8.70 -2.20
C GLU A 325 29.45 -9.94 -1.84
N ILE A 326 28.12 -9.80 -1.84
CA ILE A 326 27.16 -10.91 -1.76
C ILE A 326 26.37 -10.91 -3.07
N TRP A 327 26.31 -12.05 -3.73
CA TRP A 327 25.57 -12.22 -4.99
C TRP A 327 24.24 -12.92 -4.75
N TYR A 328 23.19 -12.41 -5.41
CA TYR A 328 21.87 -13.03 -5.46
C TYR A 328 21.46 -13.26 -6.90
N ASP A 329 21.15 -14.52 -7.23
CA ASP A 329 20.63 -14.89 -8.54
C ASP A 329 19.19 -14.40 -8.70
N ALA A 330 18.86 -13.89 -9.89
CA ALA A 330 17.52 -13.60 -10.33
C ALA A 330 17.16 -14.50 -11.51
N PRO A 331 16.36 -15.56 -11.31
CA PRO A 331 16.02 -16.51 -12.38
C PRO A 331 15.03 -15.95 -13.40
N SER A 332 14.68 -14.68 -13.29
CA SER A 332 13.82 -13.94 -14.22
C SER A 332 14.48 -12.60 -14.58
N PRO A 333 14.36 -12.14 -15.84
CA PRO A 333 14.85 -10.81 -16.24
C PRO A 333 13.99 -9.64 -15.71
N SER A 334 12.92 -9.94 -14.98
CA SER A 334 12.08 -8.93 -14.34
C SER A 334 11.91 -9.28 -12.87
N PHE A 335 12.37 -8.39 -12.01
CA PHE A 335 12.32 -8.55 -10.56
C PHE A 335 12.36 -7.20 -9.84
N LEU A 336 11.94 -7.22 -8.58
CA LEU A 336 12.08 -6.15 -7.63
C LEU A 336 12.98 -6.63 -6.50
N ALA A 337 14.03 -5.89 -6.17
CA ALA A 337 14.84 -6.13 -4.98
C ALA A 337 14.78 -4.92 -4.05
N GLU A 338 14.70 -5.19 -2.75
CA GLU A 338 14.83 -4.17 -1.70
C GLU A 338 15.91 -4.58 -0.70
N VAL A 339 16.63 -3.59 -0.17
CA VAL A 339 17.64 -3.77 0.87
C VAL A 339 17.85 -2.47 1.61
N SER A 340 18.00 -2.54 2.93
CA SER A 340 18.50 -1.43 3.73
C SER A 340 20.03 -1.44 3.72
N ALA A 341 20.62 -0.27 3.49
CA ALA A 341 22.07 -0.13 3.36
C ALA A 341 22.60 1.15 4.01
N ARG A 342 23.84 1.11 4.50
CA ARG A 342 24.60 2.30 4.91
C ARG A 342 26.12 2.08 4.78
N GLY A 343 26.90 3.17 4.90
CA GLY A 343 28.36 3.13 4.76
C GLY A 343 28.79 3.12 3.31
N GLY A 344 29.94 2.49 3.01
CA GLY A 344 30.51 2.39 1.67
C GLY A 344 29.79 1.44 0.73
N ALA A 345 28.46 1.44 0.72
CA ALA A 345 27.62 0.48 0.01
C ALA A 345 27.48 0.81 -1.50
N ALA A 346 27.41 -0.23 -2.30
CA ALA A 346 27.02 -0.17 -3.71
C ALA A 346 26.19 -1.39 -4.08
N VAL A 347 25.38 -1.23 -5.12
CA VAL A 347 24.65 -2.32 -5.75
C VAL A 347 25.05 -2.44 -7.20
N ALA A 348 25.29 -3.68 -7.68
CA ALA A 348 25.63 -3.95 -9.06
C ALA A 348 24.67 -4.97 -9.66
N LEU A 349 24.16 -4.68 -10.86
CA LEU A 349 23.43 -5.61 -11.71
C LEU A 349 24.39 -6.24 -12.69
N ARG A 350 24.33 -7.57 -12.83
CA ARG A 350 25.19 -8.32 -13.77
C ARG A 350 24.38 -9.23 -14.68
N GLY A 351 24.77 -9.27 -15.94
CA GLY A 351 24.32 -10.27 -16.91
C GLY A 351 25.30 -11.42 -17.04
N ALA A 352 25.21 -12.23 -18.10
CA ALA A 352 26.09 -13.36 -18.37
C ALA A 352 27.55 -12.91 -18.54
N GLY A 353 28.29 -12.81 -17.44
CA GLY A 353 29.73 -12.55 -17.40
C GLY A 353 30.15 -11.07 -17.42
N ALA A 354 29.23 -10.11 -17.33
CA ALA A 354 29.55 -8.69 -17.32
C ALA A 354 28.71 -7.90 -16.31
N GLU A 355 29.31 -6.87 -15.71
CA GLU A 355 28.59 -5.85 -14.94
C GLU A 355 27.84 -4.93 -15.93
N LEU A 356 26.55 -4.74 -15.68
CA LEU A 356 25.65 -3.93 -16.52
C LEU A 356 25.44 -2.53 -15.96
N VAL A 357 25.24 -2.45 -14.66
CA VAL A 357 25.00 -1.19 -13.89
C VAL A 357 25.60 -1.35 -12.52
N ARG A 358 26.29 -0.31 -12.03
CA ARG A 358 26.71 -0.20 -10.63
C ARG A 358 26.30 1.18 -10.10
N ILE A 359 25.64 1.19 -8.95
CA ILE A 359 25.25 2.40 -8.23
C ILE A 359 25.91 2.41 -6.86
N THR A 360 26.69 3.45 -6.57
CA THR A 360 27.20 3.72 -5.24
C THR A 360 26.14 4.47 -4.45
N LEU A 361 25.86 4.04 -3.24
CA LEU A 361 24.82 4.55 -2.37
C LEU A 361 25.34 5.70 -1.50
N ARG A 362 24.44 6.42 -0.85
CA ARG A 362 24.79 7.40 0.20
C ARG A 362 25.34 6.68 1.42
N SER A 363 26.11 7.39 2.23
CA SER A 363 26.68 6.79 3.46
C SER A 363 25.68 6.63 4.59
N GLU A 364 24.62 7.47 4.59
CA GLU A 364 23.54 7.40 5.58
C GLU A 364 22.69 6.16 5.35
N PHE A 365 21.95 5.75 6.40
CA PHE A 365 20.96 4.67 6.28
C PHE A 365 19.92 5.02 5.23
N GLN A 366 19.62 4.08 4.36
CA GLN A 366 18.61 4.20 3.33
C GLN A 366 17.99 2.86 2.96
N LEU A 367 16.71 2.86 2.62
CA LEU A 367 16.04 1.74 1.96
C LEU A 367 16.21 1.89 0.45
N LEU A 368 17.00 1.01 -0.14
CA LEU A 368 17.18 0.95 -1.60
C LEU A 368 16.17 -0.01 -2.21
N ARG A 369 15.50 0.46 -3.25
CA ARG A 369 14.63 -0.34 -4.11
C ARG A 369 15.18 -0.35 -5.53
N VAL A 370 15.36 -1.55 -6.10
CA VAL A 370 15.86 -1.80 -7.45
C VAL A 370 14.79 -2.53 -8.22
N GLU A 371 14.23 -1.88 -9.23
CA GLU A 371 13.24 -2.50 -10.11
C GLU A 371 13.84 -2.75 -11.48
N VAL A 372 13.85 -4.01 -11.88
CA VAL A 372 14.35 -4.49 -13.18
C VAL A 372 13.19 -5.07 -13.96
N ASP A 373 13.02 -4.60 -15.20
CA ASP A 373 11.99 -5.10 -16.11
C ASP A 373 12.56 -5.27 -17.51
N GLY A 374 13.02 -6.47 -17.80
CA GLY A 374 13.77 -6.79 -19.00
C GLY A 374 15.09 -6.01 -19.08
N LEU A 375 15.16 -5.01 -19.97
CA LEU A 375 16.32 -4.12 -20.10
C LEU A 375 16.17 -2.82 -19.30
N ARG A 376 14.98 -2.49 -18.81
CA ARG A 376 14.74 -1.28 -18.03
C ARG A 376 15.17 -1.52 -16.59
N VAL A 377 15.68 -0.49 -15.95
CA VAL A 377 16.03 -0.51 -14.55
C VAL A 377 15.81 0.85 -13.93
N SER A 378 15.26 0.85 -12.71
CA SER A 378 15.13 2.03 -11.88
C SER A 378 15.63 1.77 -10.46
N PHE A 379 16.19 2.81 -9.85
CA PHE A 379 16.63 2.83 -8.47
C PHE A 379 15.90 3.93 -7.72
N SER A 380 15.39 3.61 -6.56
CA SER A 380 14.85 4.60 -5.60
C SER A 380 15.42 4.36 -4.22
N HIS A 381 15.55 5.43 -3.44
CA HIS A 381 15.88 5.36 -2.02
C HIS A 381 14.77 6.02 -1.20
N ASP A 382 14.37 5.37 -0.12
CA ASP A 382 13.30 5.85 0.76
C ASP A 382 12.02 6.24 0.00
N GLY A 383 11.71 5.49 -1.06
CA GLY A 383 10.56 5.71 -1.95
C GLY A 383 10.79 6.73 -3.09
N ALA A 384 11.83 7.56 -3.03
CA ALA A 384 12.11 8.59 -4.05
C ALA A 384 13.00 8.03 -5.18
N PRO A 385 12.56 8.04 -6.45
CA PRO A 385 13.39 7.61 -7.57
C PRO A 385 14.54 8.59 -7.79
N PHE A 386 15.76 8.06 -7.96
CA PHE A 386 16.95 8.90 -8.20
C PHE A 386 17.73 8.53 -9.47
N TRP A 387 17.49 7.32 -10.02
CA TRP A 387 18.12 6.91 -11.28
C TRP A 387 17.23 5.96 -12.07
N ARG A 388 17.18 6.15 -13.38
CA ARG A 388 16.51 5.27 -14.33
C ARG A 388 17.37 5.12 -15.58
N GLY A 389 17.34 3.92 -16.20
CA GLY A 389 18.08 3.65 -17.42
C GLY A 389 17.73 2.34 -18.10
N ARG A 390 18.49 2.03 -19.14
CA ARG A 390 18.38 0.77 -19.89
C ARG A 390 19.72 0.05 -19.88
N MET A 391 19.68 -1.24 -19.64
CA MET A 391 20.84 -2.12 -19.69
C MET A 391 21.07 -2.63 -21.11
N ALA A 392 22.33 -2.98 -21.41
CA ALA A 392 22.71 -3.57 -22.70
C ALA A 392 22.24 -5.03 -22.87
N ALA A 393 21.97 -5.73 -21.77
CA ALA A 393 21.48 -7.11 -21.72
C ALA A 393 20.63 -7.32 -20.45
N PRO A 394 19.79 -8.37 -20.40
CA PRO A 394 19.06 -8.71 -19.18
C PRO A 394 19.99 -9.02 -18.02
N ALA A 395 19.63 -8.56 -16.83
CA ALA A 395 20.33 -8.93 -15.60
C ALA A 395 20.02 -10.38 -15.21
N ALA A 396 21.06 -11.10 -14.75
CA ALA A 396 20.95 -12.44 -14.19
C ALA A 396 20.91 -12.42 -12.65
N GLY A 397 21.14 -11.25 -12.04
CA GLY A 397 21.11 -11.07 -10.60
C GLY A 397 21.69 -9.73 -10.16
N LEU A 398 21.80 -9.62 -8.85
CA LEU A 398 22.22 -8.41 -8.14
C LEU A 398 23.31 -8.74 -7.12
N ALA A 399 24.33 -7.89 -7.04
CA ALA A 399 25.37 -7.95 -6.02
C ALA A 399 25.24 -6.78 -5.03
N LEU A 400 25.33 -7.08 -3.73
CA LEU A 400 25.55 -6.09 -2.68
C LEU A 400 27.07 -5.99 -2.45
N CYS A 401 27.62 -4.79 -2.53
CA CYS A 401 29.06 -4.58 -2.56
C CYS A 401 29.50 -3.57 -1.51
N ALA A 402 30.64 -3.86 -0.82
CA ALA A 402 31.40 -2.82 -0.14
C ALA A 402 32.39 -2.19 -1.12
N THR A 403 32.47 -0.85 -1.16
CA THR A 403 33.34 -0.12 -2.10
C THR A 403 34.72 0.16 -1.53
N LYS A 404 34.95 1.36 -0.97
CA LYS A 404 36.20 1.78 -0.36
C LYS A 404 36.17 1.69 1.16
N GLU A 405 35.00 1.70 1.74
CA GLU A 405 34.72 1.66 3.17
C GLU A 405 33.79 0.48 3.47
N PRO A 406 33.73 0.02 4.72
CA PRO A 406 32.77 -1.02 5.11
C PRO A 406 31.34 -0.60 4.82
N ALA A 407 30.53 -1.57 4.44
CA ALA A 407 29.11 -1.41 4.13
C ALA A 407 28.26 -2.34 4.98
N GLU A 408 27.20 -1.82 5.58
CA GLU A 408 26.20 -2.60 6.29
C GLU A 408 24.97 -2.81 5.42
N PHE A 409 24.47 -4.04 5.36
CA PHE A 409 23.25 -4.43 4.67
C PHE A 409 22.33 -5.23 5.59
N SER A 410 21.01 -5.01 5.44
CA SER A 410 19.98 -5.76 6.17
C SER A 410 18.66 -5.80 5.41
N GLY A 411 17.80 -6.76 5.73
CA GLY A 411 16.46 -6.84 5.18
C GLY A 411 16.40 -7.01 3.66
N PHE A 412 17.29 -7.85 3.08
CA PHE A 412 17.27 -8.09 1.64
C PHE A 412 16.10 -8.98 1.22
N SER A 413 15.38 -8.56 0.18
CA SER A 413 14.36 -9.35 -0.50
C SER A 413 14.43 -9.19 -2.01
N LEU A 414 14.02 -10.25 -2.75
CA LEU A 414 13.91 -10.23 -4.20
C LEU A 414 12.62 -10.93 -4.63
N THR A 415 11.74 -10.19 -5.29
CA THR A 415 10.45 -10.66 -5.80
C THR A 415 10.46 -10.70 -7.32
N LEU A 416 10.09 -11.83 -7.92
CA LEU A 416 10.02 -11.97 -9.37
C LEU A 416 8.72 -11.38 -9.92
N GLY A 417 8.80 -10.80 -11.11
CA GLY A 417 7.67 -10.17 -11.79
C GLY A 417 7.93 -8.71 -12.14
N TRP A 418 6.90 -8.04 -12.60
CA TRP A 418 6.97 -6.67 -13.09
C TRP A 418 5.67 -5.90 -12.84
N GLU A 419 5.75 -4.58 -12.93
CA GLU A 419 4.61 -3.67 -12.89
C GLU A 419 4.77 -2.57 -13.93
N ASP A 420 3.71 -2.31 -14.71
CA ASP A 420 3.60 -1.17 -15.60
C ASP A 420 2.45 -0.28 -15.16
N LEU A 421 2.79 0.94 -14.79
CA LEU A 421 1.83 2.01 -14.49
C LEU A 421 1.66 2.98 -15.66
N PHE A 422 2.40 2.77 -16.75
CA PHE A 422 2.38 3.60 -17.96
C PHE A 422 2.56 5.10 -17.69
N VAL A 423 3.40 5.43 -16.72
CA VAL A 423 3.66 6.83 -16.29
C VAL A 423 4.57 7.59 -17.26
N GLU A 424 5.31 6.86 -18.10
CA GLU A 424 6.13 7.43 -19.16
C GLU A 424 5.20 8.03 -20.23
N GLU A 425 5.42 9.30 -20.58
CA GLU A 425 4.67 9.95 -21.64
C GLU A 425 5.23 9.54 -23.01
N GLU A 426 4.34 9.04 -23.91
CA GLU A 426 4.61 8.77 -25.32
C GLU A 426 5.74 7.74 -25.60
N GLU A 427 5.90 6.69 -24.78
CA GLU A 427 6.81 5.60 -25.10
C GLU A 427 6.10 4.56 -26.00
N ASP A 428 6.83 4.03 -27.00
CA ASP A 428 6.38 2.87 -27.77
C ASP A 428 6.19 1.68 -26.81
N PRO A 429 5.06 0.93 -26.87
CA PRO A 429 4.87 -0.27 -26.08
C PRO A 429 6.06 -1.24 -26.08
N ALA A 430 6.76 -1.38 -27.21
CA ALA A 430 7.98 -2.18 -27.31
C ALA A 430 9.11 -1.64 -26.43
N GLY A 431 9.22 -0.33 -26.25
CA GLY A 431 10.12 0.31 -25.30
C GLY A 431 9.85 -0.10 -23.86
N LEU A 432 8.62 -0.38 -23.50
CA LEU A 432 8.19 -0.90 -22.21
C LEU A 432 8.28 -2.43 -22.10
N GLY A 433 8.79 -3.13 -23.13
CA GLY A 433 8.91 -4.59 -23.15
C GLY A 433 7.65 -5.34 -23.57
N TRP A 434 6.65 -4.63 -24.12
CA TRP A 434 5.47 -5.26 -24.70
C TRP A 434 5.71 -5.70 -26.14
N GLU A 435 5.34 -6.93 -26.46
CA GLU A 435 5.36 -7.47 -27.81
C GLU A 435 3.99 -7.25 -28.47
N VAL A 436 3.96 -6.41 -29.51
CA VAL A 436 2.75 -6.21 -30.32
C VAL A 436 2.56 -7.42 -31.23
N LEU A 437 1.52 -8.21 -30.98
CA LEU A 437 1.18 -9.41 -31.74
C LEU A 437 0.27 -9.07 -32.94
N ALA A 438 -0.56 -8.03 -32.81
CA ALA A 438 -1.45 -7.54 -33.85
C ALA A 438 -1.92 -6.11 -33.58
N GLY A 439 -2.29 -5.39 -34.63
CA GLY A 439 -2.97 -4.09 -34.58
C GLY A 439 -2.10 -2.95 -34.06
N THR A 440 -2.75 -1.87 -33.65
CA THR A 440 -2.13 -0.62 -33.18
C THR A 440 -2.25 -0.50 -31.67
N TRP A 441 -1.12 -0.22 -31.02
CA TRP A 441 -1.02 0.02 -29.58
C TRP A 441 -0.20 1.28 -29.33
N THR A 442 -0.65 2.07 -28.36
CA THR A 442 0.01 3.33 -27.96
C THR A 442 0.04 3.46 -26.43
N VAL A 443 1.07 4.13 -25.92
CA VAL A 443 1.13 4.55 -24.52
C VAL A 443 0.99 6.06 -24.47
N SER A 444 -0.02 6.55 -23.77
CA SER A 444 -0.25 7.98 -23.58
C SER A 444 -1.13 8.25 -22.38
N HIS A 445 -0.96 9.42 -21.75
CA HIS A 445 -1.78 9.86 -20.62
C HIS A 445 -1.86 8.82 -19.48
N GLY A 446 -0.74 8.14 -19.19
CA GLY A 446 -0.66 7.13 -18.15
C GLY A 446 -1.42 5.83 -18.47
N ARG A 447 -1.62 5.50 -19.74
CA ARG A 447 -2.39 4.32 -20.18
C ARG A 447 -1.79 3.65 -21.41
N LEU A 448 -1.87 2.33 -21.45
CA LEU A 448 -1.67 1.54 -22.68
C LEU A 448 -3.03 1.41 -23.38
N ARG A 449 -3.13 1.83 -24.64
CA ARG A 449 -4.37 1.79 -25.43
C ARG A 449 -4.20 0.89 -26.65
N GLY A 450 -5.13 -0.05 -26.83
CA GLY A 450 -5.27 -0.89 -28.02
C GLY A 450 -6.47 -0.50 -28.86
N GLU A 451 -6.26 -0.36 -30.18
CA GLU A 451 -7.34 -0.17 -31.15
C GLU A 451 -7.99 -1.49 -31.56
N ARG A 452 -9.15 -1.44 -32.21
CA ARG A 452 -9.88 -2.64 -32.65
C ARG A 452 -8.99 -3.56 -33.51
N GLY A 453 -8.98 -4.84 -33.15
CA GLY A 453 -8.17 -5.88 -33.81
C GLY A 453 -6.76 -6.02 -33.24
N GLY A 454 -6.43 -5.29 -32.18
CA GLY A 454 -5.12 -5.35 -31.50
C GLY A 454 -4.95 -6.60 -30.64
N ALA A 455 -3.69 -7.03 -30.49
CA ALA A 455 -3.25 -8.01 -29.50
C ALA A 455 -1.82 -7.68 -29.07
N ILE A 456 -1.53 -7.83 -27.78
CA ILE A 456 -0.24 -7.51 -27.18
C ILE A 456 0.04 -8.44 -25.99
N ALA A 457 1.32 -8.75 -25.73
CA ALA A 457 1.72 -9.57 -24.59
C ALA A 457 3.05 -9.12 -24.01
N LYS A 458 3.26 -9.43 -22.71
CA LYS A 458 4.52 -9.13 -22.02
C LYS A 458 4.93 -10.30 -21.13
N GLY A 459 6.23 -10.65 -21.21
CA GLY A 459 6.91 -11.62 -20.36
C GLY A 459 7.59 -10.99 -19.15
N PRO A 460 8.34 -11.75 -18.34
CA PRO A 460 8.80 -13.11 -18.61
C PRO A 460 7.71 -14.18 -18.47
N LEU A 461 8.05 -15.39 -18.93
CA LEU A 461 7.22 -16.58 -18.70
C LEU A 461 7.36 -17.03 -17.24
N LEU A 462 6.24 -17.14 -16.52
CA LEU A 462 6.19 -17.58 -15.13
C LEU A 462 5.28 -18.81 -14.99
N PRO A 463 5.65 -19.81 -14.17
CA PRO A 463 4.84 -21.01 -13.97
C PRO A 463 3.57 -20.73 -13.16
N SER A 464 3.69 -19.94 -12.11
CA SER A 464 2.60 -19.51 -11.24
C SER A 464 2.74 -18.03 -10.91
N TYR A 465 1.65 -17.28 -10.91
CA TYR A 465 1.67 -15.85 -10.64
C TYR A 465 0.29 -15.29 -10.30
N LEU A 466 0.32 -14.13 -9.67
CA LEU A 466 -0.81 -13.22 -9.53
C LEU A 466 -0.66 -12.10 -10.56
N ALA A 467 -1.64 -11.94 -11.45
CA ALA A 467 -1.74 -10.80 -12.35
C ALA A 467 -2.89 -9.89 -11.91
N VAL A 468 -2.64 -8.58 -11.89
CA VAL A 468 -3.63 -7.53 -11.61
C VAL A 468 -3.67 -6.61 -12.82
N VAL A 469 -4.86 -6.36 -13.34
CA VAL A 469 -5.08 -5.56 -14.56
C VAL A 469 -6.19 -4.55 -14.31
N ASN A 470 -5.88 -3.28 -14.52
CA ASN A 470 -6.87 -2.21 -14.54
C ASN A 470 -7.21 -1.86 -15.99
N ALA A 471 -8.46 -2.07 -16.38
CA ALA A 471 -8.90 -1.97 -17.76
C ALA A 471 -10.24 -1.25 -17.88
N ARG A 472 -10.42 -0.51 -18.97
CA ARG A 472 -11.74 0.01 -19.37
C ARG A 472 -11.97 -0.12 -20.88
N LEU A 473 -13.22 -0.27 -21.26
CA LEU A 473 -13.67 -0.23 -22.65
C LEU A 473 -13.87 1.23 -23.06
N GLU A 474 -13.19 1.66 -24.13
CA GLU A 474 -13.36 3.01 -24.67
C GLU A 474 -14.38 3.05 -25.79
N GLU A 475 -14.35 2.06 -26.69
CA GLU A 475 -15.26 1.97 -27.82
C GLU A 475 -15.61 0.52 -28.16
N GLY A 476 -16.80 0.29 -28.72
CA GLY A 476 -17.25 -1.01 -29.22
C GLY A 476 -17.86 -1.91 -28.15
N ASP A 477 -17.72 -3.23 -28.34
CA ASP A 477 -18.50 -4.25 -27.63
C ASP A 477 -17.68 -5.12 -26.66
N GLY A 478 -16.38 -4.86 -26.49
CA GLY A 478 -15.56 -5.58 -25.51
C GLY A 478 -14.09 -5.72 -25.84
N TYR A 479 -13.37 -6.31 -24.90
CA TYR A 479 -11.94 -6.66 -25.00
C TYR A 479 -11.68 -8.01 -24.33
N ASP A 480 -10.49 -8.55 -24.56
CA ASP A 480 -10.06 -9.81 -23.97
C ASP A 480 -8.82 -9.61 -23.09
N LEU A 481 -8.79 -10.30 -21.96
CA LEU A 481 -7.60 -10.47 -21.12
C LEU A 481 -7.06 -11.89 -21.35
N MET A 482 -5.74 -12.02 -21.50
CA MET A 482 -5.04 -13.28 -21.75
C MET A 482 -4.07 -13.59 -20.60
N PRO A 483 -4.60 -13.85 -19.38
CA PRO A 483 -3.76 -14.01 -18.19
C PRO A 483 -2.94 -15.31 -18.20
N ALA A 484 -3.19 -16.23 -19.09
CA ALA A 484 -2.43 -17.46 -19.27
C ALA A 484 -1.77 -17.55 -20.68
N GLY A 485 -1.45 -16.39 -21.26
CA GLY A 485 -0.82 -16.26 -22.57
C GLY A 485 -1.74 -16.51 -23.75
N GLU A 486 -1.19 -16.46 -24.95
CA GLU A 486 -1.91 -16.52 -26.22
C GLU A 486 -2.59 -17.88 -26.44
N GLN A 487 -2.03 -18.95 -25.87
CA GLN A 487 -2.54 -20.33 -25.97
C GLN A 487 -3.48 -20.70 -24.82
N GLY A 488 -3.58 -19.84 -23.80
CA GLY A 488 -4.44 -20.06 -22.65
C GLY A 488 -5.88 -19.58 -22.86
N PRO A 489 -6.74 -19.75 -21.84
CA PRO A 489 -8.11 -19.26 -21.88
C PRO A 489 -8.11 -17.73 -21.99
N ARG A 490 -8.88 -17.22 -22.96
CA ARG A 490 -9.20 -15.81 -23.06
C ARG A 490 -10.33 -15.49 -22.10
N ILE A 491 -10.20 -14.41 -21.38
CA ILE A 491 -11.23 -13.85 -20.52
C ILE A 491 -11.88 -12.72 -21.28
N GLU A 492 -13.00 -13.03 -21.91
CA GLU A 492 -13.71 -12.14 -22.83
C GLU A 492 -14.69 -11.26 -22.05
N LEU A 493 -14.46 -9.95 -22.01
CA LEU A 493 -15.49 -8.98 -21.63
C LEU A 493 -16.32 -8.66 -22.86
N ALA A 494 -17.63 -8.89 -22.80
CA ALA A 494 -18.55 -8.56 -23.88
C ALA A 494 -19.71 -7.70 -23.34
N ARG A 495 -20.02 -6.61 -24.06
CA ARG A 495 -21.16 -5.71 -23.83
C ARG A 495 -22.22 -5.93 -24.90
N ARG A 496 -23.48 -6.09 -24.46
CA ARG A 496 -24.66 -6.13 -25.35
C ARG A 496 -25.71 -5.15 -24.83
N GLY A 497 -25.81 -3.98 -25.44
CA GLY A 497 -26.61 -2.87 -24.91
C GLY A 497 -26.06 -2.41 -23.54
N THR A 498 -26.88 -2.51 -22.50
CA THR A 498 -26.49 -2.21 -21.12
C THR A 498 -25.97 -3.41 -20.35
N ALA A 499 -26.10 -4.63 -20.86
CA ALA A 499 -25.66 -5.84 -20.19
C ALA A 499 -24.19 -6.15 -20.53
N CYS A 500 -23.43 -6.50 -19.50
CA CYS A 500 -22.04 -6.96 -19.61
C CYS A 500 -21.92 -8.40 -19.14
N SER A 501 -21.08 -9.18 -19.80
CA SER A 501 -20.72 -10.52 -19.41
C SER A 501 -19.23 -10.74 -19.48
N LEU A 502 -18.70 -11.48 -18.52
CA LEU A 502 -17.34 -12.00 -18.55
C LEU A 502 -17.42 -13.50 -18.90
N ARG A 503 -16.69 -13.89 -19.91
CA ARG A 503 -16.70 -15.28 -20.41
C ARG A 503 -15.29 -15.84 -20.50
N ALA A 504 -15.12 -17.09 -20.10
CA ALA A 504 -13.88 -17.83 -20.34
C ALA A 504 -14.21 -19.25 -20.79
N VAL A 505 -13.72 -19.62 -21.97
CA VAL A 505 -14.06 -20.89 -22.63
C VAL A 505 -15.59 -21.01 -22.78
N GLU A 506 -16.22 -21.98 -22.15
CA GLU A 506 -17.68 -22.16 -22.15
C GLU A 506 -18.37 -21.59 -20.91
N LYS A 507 -17.60 -21.13 -19.88
CA LYS A 507 -18.16 -20.55 -18.68
C LYS A 507 -18.50 -19.07 -18.84
N ILE A 508 -19.64 -18.67 -18.32
CA ILE A 508 -20.04 -17.28 -18.17
C ILE A 508 -20.02 -16.93 -16.69
N PHE A 509 -19.28 -15.89 -16.35
CA PHE A 509 -19.22 -15.37 -14.99
C PHE A 509 -20.18 -14.19 -14.86
N PRO A 510 -21.10 -14.21 -13.90
CA PRO A 510 -22.02 -13.11 -13.69
C PRO A 510 -21.25 -11.88 -13.18
N LEU A 511 -21.50 -10.74 -13.80
CA LEU A 511 -21.02 -9.45 -13.30
C LEU A 511 -22.15 -8.75 -12.56
N PRO A 512 -21.86 -8.00 -11.48
CA PRO A 512 -22.88 -7.21 -10.79
C PRO A 512 -23.55 -6.19 -11.72
N SER A 513 -24.79 -5.81 -11.40
CA SER A 513 -25.50 -4.78 -12.16
C SER A 513 -24.85 -3.39 -12.11
N SER A 514 -23.97 -3.17 -11.13
CA SER A 514 -23.14 -1.96 -11.00
C SER A 514 -21.90 -1.96 -11.87
N PHE A 515 -21.57 -3.06 -12.54
CA PHE A 515 -20.41 -3.15 -13.42
C PHE A 515 -20.59 -2.24 -14.65
N ASP A 516 -19.72 -1.25 -14.79
CA ASP A 516 -19.65 -0.36 -15.94
C ASP A 516 -18.30 -0.51 -16.66
N PRO A 517 -18.26 -1.08 -17.86
CA PRO A 517 -17.01 -1.28 -18.59
C PRO A 517 -16.37 0.03 -19.08
N ALA A 518 -17.08 1.14 -19.07
CA ALA A 518 -16.57 2.45 -19.52
C ALA A 518 -15.71 3.16 -18.46
N ILE A 519 -15.72 2.68 -17.22
CA ILE A 519 -14.80 3.14 -16.17
C ILE A 519 -13.75 2.07 -15.87
N ASP A 520 -12.66 2.45 -15.19
CA ASP A 520 -11.63 1.51 -14.82
C ASP A 520 -12.17 0.43 -13.89
N GLN A 521 -11.94 -0.82 -14.25
CA GLN A 521 -12.29 -2.03 -13.53
C GLN A 521 -11.02 -2.80 -13.21
N GLN A 522 -10.90 -3.32 -11.99
CA GLN A 522 -9.77 -4.15 -11.63
C GLN A 522 -10.11 -5.64 -11.73
N PHE A 523 -9.29 -6.36 -12.48
CA PHE A 523 -9.33 -7.82 -12.56
C PHE A 523 -8.09 -8.42 -11.90
N ARG A 524 -8.27 -9.52 -11.19
CA ARG A 524 -7.18 -10.29 -10.58
C ARG A 524 -7.25 -11.73 -11.10
N PHE A 525 -6.10 -12.24 -11.49
CA PHE A 525 -5.92 -13.58 -12.05
C PHE A 525 -4.83 -14.30 -11.27
N ARG A 526 -5.19 -15.39 -10.61
CA ARG A 526 -4.23 -16.21 -9.91
C ARG A 526 -4.05 -17.52 -10.67
N LYS A 527 -2.90 -17.68 -11.32
CA LYS A 527 -2.54 -18.89 -12.05
C LYS A 527 -1.67 -19.79 -11.19
N VAL A 528 -2.15 -21.00 -10.90
CA VAL A 528 -1.43 -22.01 -10.11
C VAL A 528 -1.76 -23.40 -10.68
N GLU A 529 -0.72 -24.22 -10.99
CA GLU A 529 -0.82 -25.65 -11.31
C GLU A 529 -1.95 -26.04 -12.29
N GLY A 530 -2.09 -25.32 -13.40
CA GLY A 530 -3.09 -25.63 -14.42
C GLY A 530 -4.49 -25.05 -14.14
N ALA A 531 -4.67 -24.28 -13.06
CA ALA A 531 -5.88 -23.53 -12.76
C ALA A 531 -5.64 -22.02 -12.88
N LEU A 532 -6.67 -21.31 -13.33
CA LEU A 532 -6.75 -19.87 -13.37
C LEU A 532 -7.97 -19.39 -12.60
N GLU A 533 -7.75 -18.84 -11.43
CA GLU A 533 -8.78 -18.18 -10.62
C GLU A 533 -9.00 -16.75 -11.14
N ILE A 534 -10.25 -16.30 -11.16
CA ILE A 534 -10.67 -15.00 -11.70
C ILE A 534 -11.43 -14.25 -10.61
N ALA A 535 -11.01 -13.04 -10.33
CA ALA A 535 -11.73 -12.13 -9.44
C ALA A 535 -11.87 -10.73 -10.05
N TRP A 536 -12.90 -10.02 -9.67
CA TRP A 536 -13.18 -8.63 -9.99
C TRP A 536 -13.36 -7.85 -8.69
N GLU A 537 -12.52 -6.82 -8.47
CA GLU A 537 -12.58 -5.89 -7.31
C GLU A 537 -12.82 -6.63 -5.96
N GLY A 538 -12.07 -7.71 -5.71
CA GLY A 538 -12.19 -8.54 -4.51
C GLY A 538 -13.27 -9.63 -4.57
N LEU A 539 -14.22 -9.55 -5.49
CA LEU A 539 -15.22 -10.59 -5.69
C LEU A 539 -14.65 -11.75 -6.51
N THR A 540 -14.53 -12.92 -5.91
CA THR A 540 -14.17 -14.15 -6.64
C THR A 540 -15.30 -14.53 -7.58
N LEU A 541 -15.01 -14.56 -8.88
CA LEU A 541 -15.98 -14.95 -9.92
C LEU A 541 -15.95 -16.46 -10.19
N GLY A 542 -14.78 -17.09 -10.09
CA GLY A 542 -14.60 -18.52 -10.28
C GLY A 542 -13.24 -18.89 -10.84
N ALA A 543 -13.14 -20.11 -11.38
CA ALA A 543 -11.91 -20.62 -11.98
C ALA A 543 -12.17 -21.38 -13.28
N VAL A 544 -11.15 -21.43 -14.14
CA VAL A 544 -11.07 -22.23 -15.36
C VAL A 544 -9.74 -22.98 -15.43
N GLU A 545 -9.66 -24.01 -16.28
CA GLU A 545 -8.40 -24.66 -16.58
C GLU A 545 -7.47 -23.71 -17.34
N ALA A 546 -6.19 -23.78 -17.05
CA ALA A 546 -5.12 -23.05 -17.71
C ALA A 546 -4.01 -24.01 -18.18
N PRO A 547 -3.24 -23.67 -19.20
CA PRO A 547 -2.10 -24.48 -19.61
C PRO A 547 -1.14 -24.72 -18.44
N PRO A 548 -0.66 -25.95 -18.24
CA PRO A 548 0.43 -26.20 -17.30
C PRO A 548 1.73 -25.51 -17.81
N GLY A 549 2.64 -25.24 -16.90
CA GLY A 549 3.92 -24.62 -17.20
C GLY A 549 3.88 -23.09 -17.33
N PRO A 550 5.03 -22.50 -17.72
CA PRO A 550 5.21 -21.06 -17.74
C PRO A 550 4.38 -20.37 -18.83
N THR A 551 3.70 -19.28 -18.47
CA THR A 551 2.93 -18.42 -19.38
C THR A 551 3.21 -16.95 -19.07
N ARG A 552 2.75 -16.05 -19.96
CA ARG A 552 2.89 -14.59 -19.83
C ARG A 552 1.52 -13.90 -19.85
N MET A 553 1.49 -12.63 -19.46
CA MET A 553 0.29 -11.82 -19.51
C MET A 553 0.10 -11.19 -20.90
N GLY A 554 -1.12 -11.18 -21.41
CA GLY A 554 -1.48 -10.50 -22.63
C GLY A 554 -2.87 -9.90 -22.61
N MET A 555 -3.19 -9.09 -23.63
CA MET A 555 -4.47 -8.41 -23.82
C MET A 555 -4.81 -8.33 -25.30
N ALA A 556 -6.10 -8.30 -25.63
CA ALA A 556 -6.54 -8.11 -27.00
C ALA A 556 -7.83 -7.26 -27.08
N THR A 557 -8.00 -6.59 -28.21
CA THR A 557 -9.11 -5.67 -28.46
C THR A 557 -9.88 -6.06 -29.74
N PRO A 558 -10.37 -7.30 -29.86
CA PRO A 558 -10.94 -7.81 -31.11
C PRO A 558 -12.26 -7.13 -31.48
N ARG A 559 -13.02 -6.64 -30.51
CA ARG A 559 -14.38 -6.11 -30.67
C ARG A 559 -14.53 -4.60 -30.43
N GLY A 560 -13.44 -3.91 -30.08
CA GLY A 560 -13.49 -2.50 -29.73
C GLY A 560 -12.12 -1.91 -29.45
N ALA A 561 -12.09 -0.70 -28.89
CA ALA A 561 -10.88 -0.11 -28.31
C ALA A 561 -10.96 -0.18 -26.78
N ALA A 562 -9.86 -0.49 -26.16
CA ALA A 562 -9.74 -0.54 -24.69
C ALA A 562 -8.43 0.06 -24.22
N SER A 563 -8.41 0.54 -23.00
CA SER A 563 -7.20 1.05 -22.38
C SER A 563 -6.96 0.44 -21.01
N PHE A 564 -5.67 0.34 -20.66
CA PHE A 564 -5.16 -0.31 -19.48
C PHE A 564 -4.33 0.69 -18.68
N GLU A 565 -4.73 0.94 -17.42
CA GLU A 565 -4.12 1.96 -16.58
C GLU A 565 -2.95 1.40 -15.77
N ALA A 566 -3.01 0.12 -15.45
CA ALA A 566 -1.94 -0.59 -14.76
C ALA A 566 -2.01 -2.09 -15.06
N VAL A 567 -0.85 -2.72 -15.14
CA VAL A 567 -0.71 -4.18 -15.19
C VAL A 567 0.43 -4.58 -14.27
N ARG A 568 0.16 -5.47 -13.33
CA ARG A 568 1.16 -6.01 -12.40
C ARG A 568 1.14 -7.54 -12.47
N VAL A 569 2.31 -8.16 -12.52
CA VAL A 569 2.50 -9.61 -12.46
C VAL A 569 3.55 -9.93 -11.41
N THR A 570 3.17 -10.73 -10.42
CA THR A 570 4.04 -11.17 -9.32
C THR A 570 4.09 -12.69 -9.30
N ALA A 571 5.26 -13.29 -9.33
CA ALA A 571 5.43 -14.75 -9.20
C ALA A 571 4.95 -15.23 -7.82
N LEU A 572 4.38 -16.45 -7.79
CA LEU A 572 3.87 -17.11 -6.58
C LEU A 572 4.78 -18.24 -6.14
#